data_5f4de0d24e4ad0044528ad453cdea19b
#
_entry.id   5f4de0d24e4ad0044528ad453cdea19b
#
_cell.length_a   1.000
_cell.length_b   1.000
_cell.length_c   1.000
_cell.angle_alpha   90.00
_cell.angle_beta   90.00
_cell.angle_gamma   90.00
#
_symmetry.space_group_name_H-M   'P 1'
#
loop_
_entity.id
_entity.type
_entity.pdbx_description
1 polymer ?
#
loop_
_entity_poly.entity_id
_entity_poly.type
_entity_poly.pdbx_seq_one_letter_code
_entity_poly.pdbx_strand_id
1 'polypeptide(L)'
;MPSKEAIPISNAPSLSEWKALYDAAVAFRNLAPWQWMYDDALFAVEDPDTGQIGYCSVMGAIGEFFGLAVFPGEAGWRSLHRLMDDDEPSPAAEEERVYGQFALIASFEGSRDVTEQDRAVMKQLGLRFRGENAWPVFRSHRPGYVPWYLTRDEAKFLSIALSQATTVASRVRQQPDLLEPPQPNQILTRRRVQDGAAFEWIDVWTETPQITPPAPAVPTVRVDEVTLKRIRRQASRKGEWEVDIFYAPFVIQEGERPMFSKMLMCVDHASGMILQVHAAGHQTYAQESVDKLVEILRAGRCPEAFLIQRPEVGALLRPLAEGLGIELREEDWLPALEEAREALESGLA
;
A
#
# COMPACT_ATOMS: atom_id res chain seq x y z
N MET A 1 13.10 -8.54 -20.95
CA MET A 1 14.19 -8.41 -19.96
C MET A 1 14.47 -6.94 -19.83
N PRO A 2 14.14 -6.26 -18.72
CA PRO A 2 14.55 -4.87 -18.54
C PRO A 2 16.07 -4.79 -18.36
N SER A 3 16.63 -3.71 -18.86
CA SER A 3 18.07 -3.42 -18.93
C SER A 3 18.75 -3.46 -17.56
N LYS A 4 20.01 -3.93 -17.54
CA LYS A 4 20.88 -4.11 -16.38
C LYS A 4 21.39 -2.81 -15.71
N GLU A 5 20.81 -1.67 -15.99
CA GLU A 5 21.22 -0.43 -15.34
C GLU A 5 20.43 -0.24 -14.03
N ALA A 6 21.19 -0.08 -12.94
CA ALA A 6 20.61 0.28 -11.65
C ALA A 6 19.81 1.58 -11.81
N ILE A 7 18.51 1.53 -11.55
CA ILE A 7 17.63 2.70 -11.63
C ILE A 7 18.12 3.69 -10.56
N PRO A 8 18.54 4.90 -10.95
CA PRO A 8 18.97 5.90 -9.99
C PRO A 8 17.79 6.30 -9.11
N ILE A 9 17.93 6.12 -7.79
CA ILE A 9 16.96 6.59 -6.83
C ILE A 9 17.33 8.02 -6.48
N SER A 10 16.46 8.97 -6.79
CA SER A 10 16.60 10.33 -6.30
C SER A 10 16.58 10.30 -4.77
N ASN A 11 17.59 10.93 -4.14
CA ASN A 11 17.77 10.89 -2.70
C ASN A 11 18.08 9.50 -2.10
N ALA A 12 18.94 8.72 -2.77
CA ALA A 12 19.42 7.44 -2.24
C ALA A 12 20.26 7.62 -0.96
N PRO A 13 20.24 6.64 -0.03
CA PRO A 13 21.09 6.67 1.15
C PRO A 13 22.59 6.65 0.79
N SER A 14 23.41 7.37 1.55
CA SER A 14 24.86 7.27 1.48
C SER A 14 25.37 5.93 2.02
N LEU A 15 26.63 5.56 1.73
CA LEU A 15 27.23 4.34 2.26
C LEU A 15 27.25 4.30 3.80
N SER A 16 27.42 5.45 4.45
CA SER A 16 27.38 5.53 5.92
C SER A 16 25.97 5.29 6.49
N GLU A 17 24.96 5.80 5.82
CA GLU A 17 23.55 5.57 6.19
C GLU A 17 23.15 4.12 5.93
N TRP A 18 23.53 3.54 4.81
CA TRP A 18 23.37 2.10 4.57
C TRP A 18 24.06 1.26 5.63
N LYS A 19 25.32 1.61 5.98
CA LYS A 19 26.03 0.85 7.01
C LYS A 19 25.31 0.88 8.35
N ALA A 20 24.83 2.04 8.79
CA ALA A 20 24.07 2.17 10.04
C ALA A 20 22.79 1.32 10.01
N LEU A 21 22.07 1.30 8.88
CA LEU A 21 20.87 0.50 8.70
C LEU A 21 21.17 -1.01 8.75
N TYR A 22 22.20 -1.47 8.05
CA TYR A 22 22.61 -2.88 8.10
C TYR A 22 23.10 -3.29 9.50
N ASP A 23 23.86 -2.45 10.19
CA ASP A 23 24.34 -2.73 11.56
C ASP A 23 23.14 -2.89 12.53
N ALA A 24 22.14 -1.98 12.43
CA ALA A 24 20.92 -2.06 13.24
C ALA A 24 20.08 -3.31 12.90
N ALA A 25 19.93 -3.64 11.62
CA ALA A 25 19.21 -4.84 11.19
C ALA A 25 19.88 -6.12 11.67
N VAL A 26 21.21 -6.20 11.58
CA VAL A 26 21.97 -7.37 12.09
C VAL A 26 21.83 -7.52 13.61
N ALA A 27 21.86 -6.40 14.36
CA ALA A 27 21.64 -6.43 15.80
C ALA A 27 20.24 -6.94 16.15
N PHE A 28 19.21 -6.43 15.47
CA PHE A 28 17.81 -6.85 15.65
C PHE A 28 17.63 -8.33 15.31
N ARG A 29 18.16 -8.78 14.16
CA ARG A 29 18.11 -10.19 13.75
C ARG A 29 18.79 -11.11 14.76
N ASN A 30 19.96 -10.73 15.28
CA ASN A 30 20.70 -11.54 16.24
C ASN A 30 19.97 -11.66 17.58
N LEU A 31 19.16 -10.66 17.94
CA LEU A 31 18.27 -10.72 19.09
C LEU A 31 17.13 -11.71 18.85
N ALA A 32 16.63 -11.82 17.61
CA ALA A 32 15.51 -12.65 17.18
C ALA A 32 14.23 -12.44 18.01
N PRO A 33 13.72 -11.20 18.09
CA PRO A 33 12.61 -10.85 19.00
C PRO A 33 11.30 -11.57 18.69
N TRP A 34 11.09 -12.05 17.49
CA TRP A 34 9.94 -12.87 17.08
C TRP A 34 9.82 -14.21 17.85
N GLN A 35 10.81 -14.58 18.66
CA GLN A 35 10.70 -15.74 19.54
C GLN A 35 9.85 -15.49 20.79
N TRP A 36 9.54 -14.22 21.11
CA TRP A 36 8.73 -13.83 22.29
C TRP A 36 7.84 -12.60 22.06
N MET A 37 7.88 -11.96 20.91
CA MET A 37 6.97 -10.90 20.52
C MET A 37 6.13 -11.35 19.33
N TYR A 38 4.85 -11.08 19.39
CA TYR A 38 3.91 -11.28 18.30
C TYR A 38 3.71 -9.98 17.54
N ASP A 39 3.12 -10.05 16.38
CA ASP A 39 2.89 -8.91 15.47
C ASP A 39 1.89 -7.88 16.01
N ASP A 40 1.04 -8.29 16.96
CA ASP A 40 0.13 -7.43 17.73
C ASP A 40 0.78 -6.72 18.93
N ALA A 41 2.00 -7.11 19.31
CA ALA A 41 2.78 -6.45 20.37
C ALA A 41 3.36 -5.13 19.86
N LEU A 42 2.51 -4.13 19.67
CA LEU A 42 2.84 -2.85 19.06
C LEU A 42 3.54 -1.89 20.01
N PHE A 43 4.48 -1.14 19.48
CA PHE A 43 5.10 0.04 20.11
C PHE A 43 5.38 1.09 19.04
N ALA A 44 5.78 2.28 19.44
CA ALA A 44 6.07 3.35 18.50
C ALA A 44 7.46 3.96 18.71
N VAL A 45 7.99 4.56 17.67
CA VAL A 45 9.24 5.31 17.68
C VAL A 45 8.99 6.66 17.02
N GLU A 46 9.33 7.74 17.70
CA GLU A 46 9.30 9.07 17.12
C GLU A 46 10.58 9.32 16.31
N ASP A 47 10.41 9.71 15.05
CA ASP A 47 11.52 10.17 14.23
C ASP A 47 12.06 11.50 14.79
N PRO A 48 13.31 11.54 15.27
CA PRO A 48 13.84 12.73 15.91
C PRO A 48 14.08 13.91 14.97
N ASP A 49 14.10 13.68 13.66
CA ASP A 49 14.33 14.72 12.66
C ASP A 49 13.02 15.38 12.21
N THR A 50 11.92 14.63 12.17
CA THR A 50 10.61 15.11 11.68
C THR A 50 9.52 15.18 12.74
N GLY A 51 9.68 14.49 13.87
CA GLY A 51 8.64 14.30 14.89
C GLY A 51 7.55 13.31 14.48
N GLN A 52 7.67 12.66 13.32
CA GLN A 52 6.69 11.68 12.87
C GLN A 52 6.76 10.41 13.72
N ILE A 53 5.60 9.91 14.14
CA ILE A 53 5.50 8.63 14.85
C ILE A 53 5.49 7.48 13.84
N GLY A 54 6.34 6.48 14.05
CA GLY A 54 6.30 5.20 13.34
C GLY A 54 5.82 4.09 14.27
N TYR A 55 4.74 3.44 13.90
CA TYR A 55 4.18 2.31 14.65
C TYR A 55 4.90 1.03 14.22
N CYS A 56 5.45 0.33 15.19
CA CYS A 56 6.35 -0.80 14.96
C CYS A 56 5.65 -2.13 15.29
N SER A 57 5.74 -3.09 14.38
CA SER A 57 5.31 -4.48 14.57
C SER A 57 6.49 -5.41 14.28
N VAL A 58 6.75 -6.35 15.21
CA VAL A 58 7.75 -7.38 15.04
C VAL A 58 7.11 -8.59 14.37
N MET A 59 7.59 -8.93 13.18
CA MET A 59 7.05 -10.03 12.38
C MET A 59 7.90 -11.29 12.53
N GLY A 60 7.27 -12.46 12.49
CA GLY A 60 7.96 -13.75 12.43
C GLY A 60 7.58 -14.77 13.48
N ALA A 61 6.61 -14.47 14.36
CA ALA A 61 6.17 -15.40 15.40
C ALA A 61 5.60 -16.72 14.86
N ILE A 62 4.95 -16.67 13.68
CA ILE A 62 4.40 -17.86 12.99
C ILE A 62 5.43 -18.54 12.07
N GLY A 63 6.65 -17.99 11.92
CA GLY A 63 7.75 -18.63 11.20
C GLY A 63 7.79 -18.38 9.68
N GLU A 64 6.92 -17.55 9.13
CA GLU A 64 6.85 -17.32 7.69
C GLU A 64 7.66 -16.11 7.21
N PHE A 65 7.60 -15.00 7.91
CA PHE A 65 8.22 -13.75 7.49
C PHE A 65 8.88 -13.03 8.67
N PHE A 66 10.19 -12.97 8.70
CA PHE A 66 10.96 -12.42 9.82
C PHE A 66 11.36 -10.97 9.55
N GLY A 67 11.05 -10.05 10.47
CA GLY A 67 11.41 -8.66 10.27
C GLY A 67 10.82 -7.67 11.26
N LEU A 68 10.97 -6.40 10.91
CA LEU A 68 10.32 -5.26 11.54
C LEU A 68 9.56 -4.47 10.47
N ALA A 69 8.28 -4.27 10.68
CA ALA A 69 7.47 -3.30 9.93
C ALA A 69 7.33 -2.02 10.75
N VAL A 70 7.52 -0.89 10.09
CA VAL A 70 7.32 0.45 10.66
C VAL A 70 6.28 1.16 9.81
N PHE A 71 5.20 1.61 10.42
CA PHE A 71 4.06 2.26 9.79
C PHE A 71 4.06 3.76 10.13
N PRO A 72 4.52 4.65 9.21
CA PRO A 72 4.73 6.05 9.52
C PRO A 72 3.43 6.87 9.57
N GLY A 73 3.24 7.62 10.65
CA GLY A 73 2.15 8.58 10.81
C GLY A 73 0.75 7.95 10.76
N GLU A 74 -0.25 8.81 10.60
CA GLU A 74 -1.66 8.38 10.57
C GLU A 74 -1.99 7.47 9.38
N ALA A 75 -1.38 7.72 8.22
CA ALA A 75 -1.57 6.87 7.04
C ALA A 75 -1.01 5.46 7.26
N GLY A 76 0.17 5.35 7.90
CA GLY A 76 0.75 4.08 8.31
C GLY A 76 -0.11 3.37 9.35
N TRP A 77 -0.60 4.10 10.37
CA TRP A 77 -1.49 3.55 11.39
C TRP A 77 -2.75 2.93 10.78
N ARG A 78 -3.40 3.63 9.84
CA ARG A 78 -4.55 3.06 9.09
C ARG A 78 -4.17 1.83 8.26
N SER A 79 -2.98 1.84 7.66
CA SER A 79 -2.49 0.68 6.91
C SER A 79 -2.28 -0.53 7.82
N LEU A 80 -1.68 -0.35 8.99
CA LEU A 80 -1.49 -1.40 9.99
C LEU A 80 -2.83 -2.00 10.43
N HIS A 81 -3.82 -1.17 10.77
CA HIS A 81 -5.13 -1.67 11.20
C HIS A 81 -5.85 -2.48 10.13
N ARG A 82 -5.76 -2.08 8.85
CA ARG A 82 -6.33 -2.88 7.76
C ARG A 82 -5.67 -4.26 7.61
N LEU A 83 -4.39 -4.37 7.97
CA LEU A 83 -3.69 -5.66 7.96
C LEU A 83 -4.06 -6.55 9.17
N MET A 84 -4.45 -5.93 10.28
CA MET A 84 -4.82 -6.61 11.53
C MET A 84 -6.34 -6.84 11.65
N ASP A 85 -7.14 -6.39 10.68
CA ASP A 85 -8.58 -6.59 10.66
C ASP A 85 -8.87 -8.06 10.31
N ASP A 86 -9.53 -8.77 11.25
CA ASP A 86 -9.87 -10.19 11.11
C ASP A 86 -11.22 -10.43 10.40
N ASP A 87 -11.98 -9.36 10.13
CA ASP A 87 -13.23 -9.47 9.40
C ASP A 87 -13.00 -9.95 7.97
N GLU A 88 -13.91 -10.76 7.43
CA GLU A 88 -13.84 -11.21 6.03
C GLU A 88 -13.94 -9.99 5.11
N PRO A 89 -12.86 -9.67 4.38
CA PRO A 89 -12.81 -8.42 3.62
C PRO A 89 -13.70 -8.48 2.38
N SER A 90 -14.35 -7.37 2.07
CA SER A 90 -14.90 -7.19 0.73
C SER A 90 -13.77 -7.20 -0.33
N PRO A 91 -14.05 -7.48 -1.61
CA PRO A 91 -13.03 -7.44 -2.67
C PRO A 91 -12.23 -6.13 -2.72
N ALA A 92 -12.88 -5.00 -2.46
CA ALA A 92 -12.21 -3.70 -2.37
C ALA A 92 -11.31 -3.58 -1.15
N ALA A 93 -11.74 -4.09 0.01
CA ALA A 93 -10.94 -4.10 1.23
C ALA A 93 -9.70 -5.00 1.09
N GLU A 94 -9.84 -6.16 0.43
CA GLU A 94 -8.71 -7.05 0.16
C GLU A 94 -7.69 -6.40 -0.79
N GLU A 95 -8.15 -5.71 -1.84
CA GLU A 95 -7.26 -4.94 -2.70
C GLU A 95 -6.50 -3.84 -1.92
N GLU A 96 -7.18 -3.12 -1.03
CA GLU A 96 -6.55 -2.12 -0.17
C GLU A 96 -5.57 -2.75 0.83
N ARG A 97 -5.81 -3.96 1.32
CA ARG A 97 -4.83 -4.70 2.15
C ARG A 97 -3.56 -5.02 1.38
N VAL A 98 -3.68 -5.44 0.13
CA VAL A 98 -2.54 -5.84 -0.72
C VAL A 98 -1.82 -4.62 -1.29
N TYR A 99 -2.54 -3.71 -1.95
CA TYR A 99 -1.99 -2.62 -2.74
C TYR A 99 -1.95 -1.28 -2.02
N GLY A 100 -2.68 -1.13 -0.92
CA GLY A 100 -2.80 0.09 -0.12
C GLY A 100 -1.81 0.19 1.05
N GLN A 101 -0.79 -0.66 1.12
CA GLN A 101 0.18 -0.68 2.21
C GLN A 101 1.02 0.59 2.27
N PHE A 102 1.19 1.13 3.48
CA PHE A 102 2.09 2.25 3.74
C PHE A 102 2.99 1.91 4.93
N ALA A 103 4.19 1.41 4.63
CA ALA A 103 5.14 0.91 5.63
C ALA A 103 6.59 0.97 5.13
N LEU A 104 7.52 1.00 6.08
CA LEU A 104 8.93 0.70 5.87
C LEU A 104 9.20 -0.67 6.46
N ILE A 105 9.73 -1.59 5.68
CA ILE A 105 9.94 -2.98 6.10
C ILE A 105 11.42 -3.32 6.05
N ALA A 106 11.93 -3.86 7.15
CA ALA A 106 13.20 -4.56 7.22
C ALA A 106 12.90 -6.05 7.39
N SER A 107 13.10 -6.84 6.35
CA SER A 107 12.91 -8.30 6.37
C SER A 107 14.24 -9.04 6.33
N PHE A 108 14.19 -10.31 6.72
CA PHE A 108 15.33 -11.22 6.64
C PHE A 108 14.99 -12.39 5.72
N GLU A 109 15.58 -12.35 4.54
CA GLU A 109 15.22 -13.19 3.41
C GLU A 109 16.21 -14.33 3.16
N GLY A 110 15.87 -15.22 2.24
CA GLY A 110 16.78 -16.14 1.62
C GLY A 110 17.63 -15.47 0.53
N SER A 111 18.72 -16.11 0.13
CA SER A 111 19.60 -15.53 -0.89
C SER A 111 18.93 -15.34 -2.26
N ARG A 112 17.83 -16.03 -2.56
CA ARG A 112 17.12 -15.97 -3.84
C ARG A 112 16.29 -14.70 -3.97
N ASP A 113 15.84 -14.16 -2.84
CA ASP A 113 14.91 -13.03 -2.77
C ASP A 113 15.64 -11.66 -2.74
N VAL A 114 16.97 -11.71 -2.68
CA VAL A 114 17.84 -10.53 -2.67
C VAL A 114 18.14 -10.08 -4.10
N THR A 115 17.79 -8.85 -4.43
CA THR A 115 18.00 -8.28 -5.76
C THR A 115 19.48 -8.00 -6.08
N GLU A 116 19.80 -7.77 -7.34
CA GLU A 116 21.17 -7.35 -7.74
C GLU A 116 21.56 -6.02 -7.08
N GLN A 117 20.62 -5.10 -6.91
CA GLN A 117 20.86 -3.79 -6.26
C GLN A 117 21.15 -3.95 -4.76
N ASP A 118 20.41 -4.78 -4.04
CA ASP A 118 20.70 -5.09 -2.63
C ASP A 118 22.10 -5.70 -2.49
N ARG A 119 22.45 -6.64 -3.37
CA ARG A 119 23.80 -7.26 -3.40
C ARG A 119 24.90 -6.27 -3.69
N ALA A 120 24.66 -5.28 -4.56
CA ALA A 120 25.63 -4.24 -4.86
C ALA A 120 25.94 -3.39 -3.63
N VAL A 121 24.92 -3.00 -2.85
CA VAL A 121 25.10 -2.26 -1.58
C VAL A 121 25.85 -3.11 -0.56
N MET A 122 25.45 -4.38 -0.35
CA MET A 122 26.15 -5.29 0.57
C MET A 122 27.62 -5.45 0.20
N LYS A 123 27.92 -5.59 -1.11
CA LYS A 123 29.28 -5.73 -1.61
C LYS A 123 30.11 -4.46 -1.35
N GLN A 124 29.54 -3.27 -1.57
CA GLN A 124 30.22 -1.99 -1.29
C GLN A 124 30.54 -1.85 0.20
N LEU A 125 29.69 -2.36 1.08
CA LEU A 125 29.88 -2.37 2.54
C LEU A 125 30.77 -3.53 3.03
N GLY A 126 31.18 -4.46 2.16
CA GLY A 126 31.96 -5.64 2.53
C GLY A 126 31.17 -6.69 3.34
N LEU A 127 29.83 -6.60 3.31
CA LEU A 127 28.96 -7.49 4.06
C LEU A 127 28.78 -8.83 3.33
N ARG A 128 28.68 -9.92 4.12
CA ARG A 128 28.45 -11.28 3.63
C ARG A 128 27.46 -11.98 4.54
N PHE A 129 26.37 -12.44 3.95
CA PHE A 129 25.33 -13.19 4.65
C PHE A 129 25.29 -14.64 4.11
N ARG A 130 24.86 -15.58 4.94
CA ARG A 130 24.71 -17.00 4.58
C ARG A 130 23.54 -17.61 5.35
N GLY A 131 22.79 -18.48 4.68
CA GLY A 131 21.65 -19.21 5.24
C GLY A 131 20.31 -18.60 4.86
N GLU A 132 19.26 -19.32 5.21
CA GLU A 132 17.89 -18.86 5.11
C GLU A 132 17.62 -17.81 6.18
N ASN A 133 16.73 -16.85 5.88
CA ASN A 133 16.34 -15.75 6.78
C ASN A 133 17.53 -14.97 7.35
N ALA A 134 18.60 -14.85 6.53
CA ALA A 134 19.86 -14.24 6.95
C ALA A 134 20.19 -12.92 6.25
N TRP A 135 19.54 -12.64 5.14
CA TRP A 135 19.86 -11.52 4.27
C TRP A 135 18.93 -10.35 4.56
N PRO A 136 19.43 -9.25 5.14
CA PRO A 136 18.58 -8.06 5.36
C PRO A 136 18.15 -7.46 4.03
N VAL A 137 16.85 -7.27 3.86
CA VAL A 137 16.23 -6.60 2.72
C VAL A 137 15.37 -5.46 3.23
N PHE A 138 15.43 -4.31 2.58
CA PHE A 138 14.71 -3.12 3.02
C PHE A 138 13.81 -2.61 1.91
N ARG A 139 12.52 -2.41 2.22
CA ARG A 139 11.53 -1.94 1.26
C ARG A 139 10.65 -0.84 1.86
N SER A 140 10.37 0.14 1.01
CA SER A 140 9.35 1.15 1.24
C SER A 140 8.08 0.72 0.53
N HIS A 141 6.99 0.57 1.26
CA HIS A 141 5.66 0.31 0.72
C HIS A 141 4.88 1.62 0.65
N ARG A 142 4.27 1.90 -0.49
CA ARG A 142 3.42 3.07 -0.71
C ARG A 142 2.15 2.64 -1.45
N PRO A 143 0.97 3.17 -1.08
CA PRO A 143 -0.28 2.82 -1.73
C PRO A 143 -0.22 2.95 -3.25
N GLY A 144 -0.60 1.88 -3.95
CA GLY A 144 -0.62 1.83 -5.41
C GLY A 144 0.74 1.60 -6.08
N TYR A 145 1.83 1.47 -5.30
CA TYR A 145 3.17 1.25 -5.84
C TYR A 145 3.74 -0.11 -5.43
N VAL A 146 4.58 -0.66 -6.29
CA VAL A 146 5.37 -1.85 -5.97
C VAL A 146 6.32 -1.53 -4.81
N PRO A 147 6.53 -2.44 -3.84
CA PRO A 147 7.54 -2.29 -2.81
C PRO A 147 8.89 -1.94 -3.40
N TRP A 148 9.48 -0.82 -2.96
CA TRP A 148 10.66 -0.25 -3.61
C TRP A 148 11.79 0.03 -2.61
N TYR A 149 12.93 0.45 -3.13
CA TYR A 149 14.10 0.82 -2.33
C TYR A 149 13.84 2.07 -1.48
N LEU A 150 14.53 2.16 -0.36
CA LEU A 150 14.38 3.29 0.56
C LEU A 150 15.03 4.56 0.02
N THR A 151 14.41 5.69 0.30
CA THR A 151 15.06 7.00 0.27
C THR A 151 16.00 7.16 1.46
N ARG A 152 16.83 8.22 1.44
CA ARG A 152 17.75 8.57 2.54
C ARG A 152 17.02 8.72 3.88
N ASP A 153 15.92 9.46 3.89
CA ASP A 153 15.20 9.77 5.11
C ASP A 153 14.47 8.52 5.64
N GLU A 154 13.91 7.70 4.75
CA GLU A 154 13.33 6.41 5.12
C GLU A 154 14.38 5.45 5.71
N ALA A 155 15.58 5.41 5.14
CA ALA A 155 16.65 4.55 5.63
C ALA A 155 17.16 5.01 7.02
N LYS A 156 17.28 6.31 7.25
CA LYS A 156 17.63 6.87 8.57
C LYS A 156 16.58 6.50 9.61
N PHE A 157 15.31 6.74 9.28
CA PHE A 157 14.23 6.44 10.21
C PHE A 157 14.13 4.96 10.53
N LEU A 158 14.21 4.08 9.52
CA LEU A 158 14.18 2.62 9.71
C LEU A 158 15.39 2.13 10.55
N SER A 159 16.58 2.73 10.38
CA SER A 159 17.76 2.44 11.22
C SER A 159 17.51 2.78 12.68
N ILE A 160 16.92 3.93 12.96
CA ILE A 160 16.54 4.36 14.30
C ILE A 160 15.48 3.41 14.88
N ALA A 161 14.43 3.10 14.12
CA ALA A 161 13.36 2.21 14.53
C ALA A 161 13.88 0.81 14.89
N LEU A 162 14.76 0.21 14.08
CA LEU A 162 15.41 -1.07 14.37
C LEU A 162 16.24 -1.02 15.66
N SER A 163 16.99 0.05 15.89
CA SER A 163 17.77 0.22 17.12
C SER A 163 16.87 0.30 18.34
N GLN A 164 15.78 1.07 18.27
CA GLN A 164 14.82 1.18 19.36
C GLN A 164 14.02 -0.11 19.54
N ALA A 165 13.66 -0.80 18.44
CA ALA A 165 13.01 -2.12 18.48
C ALA A 165 13.88 -3.15 19.20
N THR A 166 15.19 -3.16 18.96
CA THR A 166 16.14 -4.03 19.69
C THR A 166 16.12 -3.74 21.20
N THR A 167 16.06 -2.46 21.57
CA THR A 167 16.00 -2.04 22.98
C THR A 167 14.68 -2.43 23.62
N VAL A 168 13.54 -2.13 22.97
CA VAL A 168 12.20 -2.49 23.46
C VAL A 168 12.06 -4.00 23.61
N ALA A 169 12.41 -4.76 22.58
CA ALA A 169 12.30 -6.21 22.59
C ALA A 169 13.14 -6.88 23.69
N SER A 170 14.35 -6.36 23.96
CA SER A 170 15.17 -6.84 25.06
C SER A 170 14.53 -6.61 26.44
N ARG A 171 13.78 -5.50 26.58
CA ARG A 171 13.05 -5.16 27.81
C ARG A 171 11.75 -5.97 27.94
N VAL A 172 11.00 -6.15 26.85
CA VAL A 172 9.81 -7.01 26.82
C VAL A 172 10.13 -8.42 27.25
N ARG A 173 11.30 -8.95 26.87
CA ARG A 173 11.75 -10.29 27.32
C ARG A 173 11.90 -10.37 28.84
N GLN A 174 12.24 -9.27 29.52
CA GLN A 174 12.40 -9.20 30.98
C GLN A 174 11.10 -8.82 31.69
N GLN A 175 10.28 -8.02 31.03
CA GLN A 175 9.00 -7.47 31.49
C GLN A 175 7.96 -7.64 30.38
N PRO A 176 7.25 -8.78 30.31
CA PRO A 176 6.29 -9.07 29.24
C PRO A 176 5.12 -8.08 29.12
N ASP A 177 4.74 -7.44 30.22
CA ASP A 177 3.68 -6.43 30.34
C ASP A 177 4.13 -5.00 29.98
N LEU A 178 5.38 -4.82 29.53
CA LEU A 178 5.95 -3.49 29.21
C LEU A 178 5.10 -2.70 28.22
N LEU A 179 4.45 -3.37 27.29
CA LEU A 179 3.67 -2.76 26.21
C LEU A 179 2.18 -2.65 26.53
N GLU A 180 1.74 -3.14 27.70
CA GLU A 180 0.35 -2.97 28.13
C GLU A 180 0.04 -1.51 28.42
N PRO A 181 -0.89 -0.88 27.68
CA PRO A 181 -1.15 0.53 27.83
C PRO A 181 -1.92 0.82 29.12
N PRO A 182 -1.57 1.89 29.87
CA PRO A 182 -2.28 2.28 31.08
C PRO A 182 -3.71 2.79 30.83
N GLN A 183 -3.99 3.22 29.60
CA GLN A 183 -5.32 3.62 29.14
C GLN A 183 -5.57 3.11 27.71
N PRO A 184 -6.82 2.82 27.36
CA PRO A 184 -7.19 2.47 26.00
C PRO A 184 -6.70 3.54 25.00
N ASN A 185 -6.33 3.11 23.80
CA ASN A 185 -5.85 3.98 22.73
C ASN A 185 -4.50 4.70 23.03
N GLN A 186 -3.70 4.17 23.94
CA GLN A 186 -2.33 4.62 24.14
C GLN A 186 -1.34 3.56 23.63
N ILE A 187 -0.16 4.02 23.21
CA ILE A 187 0.94 3.18 22.76
C ILE A 187 2.26 3.67 23.37
N LEU A 188 3.09 2.73 23.81
CA LEU A 188 4.44 3.05 24.29
C LEU A 188 5.26 3.59 23.12
N THR A 189 5.70 4.84 23.23
CA THR A 189 6.48 5.53 22.20
C THR A 189 7.87 5.86 22.72
N ARG A 190 8.88 5.43 21.96
CA ARG A 190 10.27 5.82 22.18
C ARG A 190 10.50 7.20 21.60
N ARG A 191 10.84 8.15 22.46
CA ARG A 191 11.09 9.56 22.10
C ARG A 191 12.51 9.97 22.48
N ARG A 192 13.19 10.67 21.58
CA ARG A 192 14.51 11.24 21.87
C ARG A 192 14.33 12.63 22.49
N VAL A 193 14.88 12.83 23.67
CA VAL A 193 14.88 14.14 24.36
C VAL A 193 16.32 14.63 24.55
N GLN A 194 16.46 15.94 24.64
CA GLN A 194 17.76 16.54 24.97
C GLN A 194 17.86 16.69 26.47
N ASP A 195 18.88 16.08 27.06
CA ASP A 195 19.25 16.28 28.45
C ASP A 195 20.64 16.95 28.54
N GLY A 196 20.64 18.24 28.79
CA GLY A 196 21.87 19.05 28.73
C GLY A 196 22.54 19.04 27.36
N ALA A 197 23.75 18.49 27.27
CA ALA A 197 24.51 18.34 26.04
C ALA A 197 24.33 16.94 25.38
N ALA A 198 23.65 16.02 26.04
CA ALA A 198 23.41 14.66 25.57
C ALA A 198 21.97 14.47 25.06
N PHE A 199 21.77 13.43 24.26
CA PHE A 199 20.44 12.95 23.86
C PHE A 199 20.15 11.64 24.56
N GLU A 200 18.95 11.53 25.11
CA GLU A 200 18.46 10.33 25.76
C GLU A 200 17.15 9.84 25.10
N TRP A 201 16.95 8.52 25.07
CA TRP A 201 15.70 7.92 24.65
C TRP A 201 14.85 7.57 25.86
N ILE A 202 13.67 8.18 25.94
CA ILE A 202 12.70 7.93 27.00
C ILE A 202 11.47 7.21 26.49
N ASP A 203 10.72 6.61 27.40
CA ASP A 203 9.39 6.05 27.14
C ASP A 203 8.34 7.11 27.46
N VAL A 204 7.41 7.29 26.55
CA VAL A 204 6.20 8.09 26.76
C VAL A 204 5.00 7.34 26.21
N TRP A 205 3.88 7.44 26.93
CA TRP A 205 2.62 6.94 26.39
C TRP A 205 2.00 8.03 25.52
N THR A 206 1.75 7.73 24.25
CA THR A 206 1.11 8.66 23.32
C THR A 206 -0.23 8.10 22.86
N GLU A 207 -1.18 8.98 22.59
CA GLU A 207 -2.46 8.57 22.01
C GLU A 207 -2.26 8.08 20.58
N THR A 208 -2.94 6.97 20.24
CA THR A 208 -2.97 6.48 18.87
C THR A 208 -3.99 7.26 18.04
N PRO A 209 -3.79 7.45 16.74
CA PRO A 209 -4.78 8.09 15.88
C PRO A 209 -6.11 7.33 15.93
N GLN A 210 -7.20 8.08 15.99
CA GLN A 210 -8.52 7.47 15.85
C GLN A 210 -8.72 6.99 14.42
N ILE A 211 -9.14 5.74 14.27
CA ILE A 211 -9.47 5.19 12.97
C ILE A 211 -10.89 5.65 12.64
N THR A 212 -10.98 6.78 11.99
CA THR A 212 -12.20 7.15 11.31
C THR A 212 -12.14 6.53 9.91
N PRO A 213 -13.16 5.78 9.46
CA PRO A 213 -13.21 5.34 8.07
C PRO A 213 -12.94 6.57 7.18
N PRO A 214 -11.92 6.56 6.32
CA PRO A 214 -11.70 7.70 5.46
C PRO A 214 -12.97 7.89 4.63
N ALA A 215 -13.49 9.10 4.59
CA ALA A 215 -14.41 9.45 3.52
C ALA A 215 -13.69 9.06 2.22
N PRO A 216 -14.31 8.28 1.33
CA PRO A 216 -13.65 7.86 0.11
C PRO A 216 -13.12 9.10 -0.59
N ALA A 217 -11.80 9.20 -0.70
CA ALA A 217 -11.16 10.26 -1.46
C ALA A 217 -11.44 9.99 -2.94
N VAL A 218 -12.64 10.38 -3.37
CA VAL A 218 -13.06 10.23 -4.77
C VAL A 218 -12.29 11.25 -5.60
N PRO A 219 -11.45 10.78 -6.54
CA PRO A 219 -10.76 11.70 -7.43
C PRO A 219 -11.77 12.60 -8.16
N THR A 220 -11.49 13.88 -8.20
CA THR A 220 -12.34 14.82 -8.94
C THR A 220 -12.17 14.58 -10.44
N VAL A 221 -13.25 14.17 -11.09
CA VAL A 221 -13.30 13.98 -12.54
C VAL A 221 -14.04 15.13 -13.22
N ARG A 222 -13.62 15.47 -14.43
CA ARG A 222 -14.26 16.50 -15.25
C ARG A 222 -14.99 15.84 -16.40
N VAL A 223 -16.25 16.18 -16.55
CA VAL A 223 -17.06 15.72 -17.69
C VAL A 223 -17.58 16.96 -18.42
N ASP A 224 -17.32 17.03 -19.72
CA ASP A 224 -17.74 18.17 -20.54
C ASP A 224 -19.26 18.16 -20.76
N GLU A 225 -19.92 19.23 -20.28
CA GLU A 225 -21.37 19.37 -20.40
C GLU A 225 -21.88 19.35 -21.83
N VAL A 226 -21.11 19.87 -22.79
CA VAL A 226 -21.50 19.90 -24.21
C VAL A 226 -21.53 18.48 -24.74
N THR A 227 -20.53 17.69 -24.36
CA THR A 227 -20.46 16.26 -24.69
C THR A 227 -21.63 15.50 -24.08
N LEU A 228 -21.96 15.73 -22.81
CA LEU A 228 -23.09 15.06 -22.14
C LEU A 228 -24.43 15.41 -22.85
N LYS A 229 -24.67 16.68 -23.17
CA LYS A 229 -25.87 17.12 -23.91
C LYS A 229 -25.97 16.45 -25.27
N ARG A 230 -24.84 16.25 -25.97
CA ARG A 230 -24.81 15.58 -27.28
C ARG A 230 -25.14 14.10 -27.16
N ILE A 231 -24.50 13.37 -26.21
CA ILE A 231 -24.79 11.97 -25.95
C ILE A 231 -26.27 11.80 -25.61
N ARG A 232 -26.81 12.61 -24.69
CA ARG A 232 -28.20 12.53 -24.24
C ARG A 232 -29.21 12.66 -25.36
N ARG A 233 -28.88 13.43 -26.41
CA ARG A 233 -29.76 13.63 -27.59
C ARG A 233 -29.71 12.50 -28.61
N GLN A 234 -28.58 11.79 -28.68
CA GLN A 234 -28.31 10.82 -29.74
C GLN A 234 -28.44 9.35 -29.25
N ALA A 235 -28.32 9.11 -27.97
CA ALA A 235 -28.24 7.76 -27.43
C ALA A 235 -29.63 7.09 -27.29
N SER A 236 -29.73 5.88 -27.80
CA SER A 236 -30.79 4.94 -27.46
C SER A 236 -30.42 4.25 -26.16
N ARG A 237 -31.28 4.33 -25.16
CA ARG A 237 -31.07 3.67 -23.86
C ARG A 237 -31.53 2.25 -23.93
N LYS A 238 -30.61 1.32 -23.58
CA LYS A 238 -30.93 -0.09 -23.56
C LYS A 238 -29.92 -0.87 -22.73
N GLY A 239 -30.44 -1.72 -21.86
CA GLY A 239 -29.64 -2.66 -21.08
C GLY A 239 -28.94 -2.02 -19.90
N GLU A 240 -28.18 -2.82 -19.23
CA GLU A 240 -27.43 -2.48 -18.02
C GLU A 240 -25.97 -2.83 -18.24
N TRP A 241 -25.06 -2.01 -17.70
CA TRP A 241 -23.62 -2.26 -17.82
C TRP A 241 -23.02 -2.47 -16.42
N GLU A 242 -22.27 -3.54 -16.27
CA GLU A 242 -21.44 -3.77 -15.10
C GLU A 242 -20.14 -3.00 -15.26
N VAL A 243 -19.79 -2.19 -14.26
CA VAL A 243 -18.59 -1.34 -14.31
C VAL A 243 -17.82 -1.47 -13.01
N ASP A 244 -16.53 -1.81 -13.12
CA ASP A 244 -15.63 -1.80 -11.99
C ASP A 244 -14.26 -1.20 -12.36
N ILE A 245 -13.52 -0.76 -11.34
CA ILE A 245 -12.14 -0.27 -11.43
C ILE A 245 -11.34 -0.94 -10.33
N PHE A 246 -10.45 -1.82 -10.70
CA PHE A 246 -9.66 -2.66 -9.80
C PHE A 246 -8.17 -2.63 -10.14
N TYR A 247 -7.32 -3.18 -9.29
CA TYR A 247 -5.91 -3.32 -9.60
C TYR A 247 -5.68 -4.44 -10.61
N ALA A 248 -4.98 -4.11 -11.71
CA ALA A 248 -4.62 -5.08 -12.73
C ALA A 248 -3.40 -5.90 -12.29
N PRO A 249 -3.27 -7.16 -12.78
CA PRO A 249 -2.17 -8.05 -12.42
C PRO A 249 -0.84 -7.71 -13.12
N PHE A 250 -0.66 -6.47 -13.53
CA PHE A 250 0.57 -5.99 -14.17
C PHE A 250 0.99 -4.61 -13.67
N VAL A 251 2.27 -4.33 -13.83
CA VAL A 251 2.94 -3.15 -13.30
C VAL A 251 3.27 -2.19 -14.44
N ILE A 252 3.06 -0.89 -14.21
CA ILE A 252 3.46 0.19 -15.11
C ILE A 252 4.76 0.82 -14.58
N GLN A 253 5.75 0.97 -15.46
CA GLN A 253 7.00 1.65 -15.16
C GLN A 253 6.92 3.09 -15.66
N GLU A 254 6.40 3.99 -14.83
CA GLU A 254 6.42 5.43 -15.06
C GLU A 254 7.21 6.10 -13.94
N GLY A 255 8.37 6.69 -14.29
CA GLY A 255 9.30 7.27 -13.32
C GLY A 255 10.19 6.24 -12.62
N GLU A 256 10.69 6.61 -11.44
CA GLU A 256 11.69 5.80 -10.69
C GLU A 256 11.08 4.57 -10.03
N ARG A 257 9.83 4.67 -9.59
CA ARG A 257 9.14 3.63 -8.84
C ARG A 257 8.01 3.01 -9.68
N PRO A 258 8.05 1.68 -9.89
CA PRO A 258 6.96 1.00 -10.57
C PRO A 258 5.66 1.11 -9.77
N MET A 259 4.53 1.20 -10.48
CA MET A 259 3.22 1.26 -9.85
C MET A 259 2.30 0.16 -10.37
N PHE A 260 1.39 -0.26 -9.53
CA PHE A 260 0.28 -1.11 -9.95
C PHE A 260 -0.69 -0.29 -10.80
N SER A 261 -1.12 -0.84 -11.91
CA SER A 261 -2.11 -0.18 -12.76
C SER A 261 -3.51 -0.39 -12.20
N LYS A 262 -4.37 0.63 -12.34
CA LYS A 262 -5.81 0.48 -12.17
C LYS A 262 -6.44 0.19 -13.53
N MET A 263 -7.35 -0.77 -13.58
CA MET A 263 -8.04 -1.20 -14.78
C MET A 263 -9.54 -0.92 -14.68
N LEU A 264 -10.05 -0.12 -15.59
CA LEU A 264 -11.47 -0.02 -15.88
C LEU A 264 -11.89 -1.25 -16.68
N MET A 265 -12.96 -1.91 -16.25
CA MET A 265 -13.68 -2.90 -17.05
C MET A 265 -15.16 -2.51 -17.09
N CYS A 266 -15.74 -2.54 -18.30
CA CYS A 266 -17.15 -2.31 -18.54
C CYS A 266 -17.70 -3.42 -19.40
N VAL A 267 -18.75 -4.10 -18.92
CA VAL A 267 -19.34 -5.29 -19.55
C VAL A 267 -20.84 -5.11 -19.69
N ASP A 268 -21.43 -5.53 -20.81
CA ASP A 268 -22.87 -5.60 -20.96
C ASP A 268 -23.43 -6.76 -20.13
N HIS A 269 -24.26 -6.45 -19.14
CA HIS A 269 -24.77 -7.41 -18.16
C HIS A 269 -25.48 -8.60 -18.80
N ALA A 270 -26.27 -8.36 -19.84
CA ALA A 270 -27.10 -9.40 -20.44
C ALA A 270 -26.33 -10.36 -21.35
N SER A 271 -25.30 -9.86 -22.05
CA SER A 271 -24.56 -10.64 -23.06
C SER A 271 -23.17 -11.09 -22.60
N GLY A 272 -22.64 -10.55 -21.48
CA GLY A 272 -21.26 -10.77 -21.07
C GLY A 272 -20.21 -10.13 -21.98
N MET A 273 -20.65 -9.30 -22.95
CA MET A 273 -19.72 -8.67 -23.90
C MET A 273 -18.93 -7.57 -23.24
N ILE A 274 -17.61 -7.66 -23.31
CA ILE A 274 -16.71 -6.58 -22.86
C ILE A 274 -16.87 -5.38 -23.79
N LEU A 275 -17.33 -4.26 -23.24
CA LEU A 275 -17.54 -3.00 -23.95
C LEU A 275 -16.29 -2.13 -23.91
N GLN A 276 -15.56 -2.16 -22.81
CA GLN A 276 -14.34 -1.40 -22.58
C GLN A 276 -13.45 -2.07 -21.57
N VAL A 277 -12.16 -2.09 -21.86
CA VAL A 277 -11.06 -2.35 -20.93
C VAL A 277 -10.03 -1.24 -21.11
N HIS A 278 -9.57 -0.67 -20.01
CA HIS A 278 -8.53 0.35 -20.04
C HIS A 278 -7.69 0.30 -18.77
N ALA A 279 -6.38 0.26 -18.92
CA ALA A 279 -5.44 0.30 -17.81
C ALA A 279 -4.73 1.64 -17.76
N ALA A 280 -4.63 2.22 -16.58
CA ALA A 280 -4.01 3.50 -16.34
C ALA A 280 -3.19 3.52 -15.04
N GLY A 281 -2.27 4.48 -14.95
CA GLY A 281 -1.48 4.72 -13.73
C GLY A 281 -2.36 5.21 -12.57
N HIS A 282 -1.92 4.97 -11.35
CA HIS A 282 -2.65 5.33 -10.13
C HIS A 282 -3.06 6.81 -10.06
N GLN A 283 -2.31 7.71 -10.69
CA GLN A 283 -2.61 9.15 -10.66
C GLN A 283 -3.63 9.60 -11.70
N THR A 284 -3.77 8.86 -12.81
CA THR A 284 -4.57 9.28 -13.97
C THR A 284 -5.81 8.42 -14.21
N TYR A 285 -5.88 7.23 -13.57
CA TYR A 285 -6.91 6.23 -13.83
C TYR A 285 -8.34 6.78 -13.76
N ALA A 286 -8.62 7.67 -12.82
CA ALA A 286 -9.96 8.16 -12.56
C ALA A 286 -10.50 8.96 -13.75
N GLN A 287 -9.72 9.93 -14.24
CA GLN A 287 -10.10 10.73 -15.39
C GLN A 287 -10.12 9.90 -16.67
N GLU A 288 -9.10 9.08 -16.88
CA GLU A 288 -9.01 8.24 -18.06
C GLU A 288 -10.15 7.21 -18.13
N SER A 289 -10.55 6.61 -16.99
CA SER A 289 -11.70 5.71 -16.94
C SER A 289 -13.00 6.38 -17.37
N VAL A 290 -13.25 7.58 -16.85
CA VAL A 290 -14.44 8.35 -17.25
C VAL A 290 -14.38 8.74 -18.72
N ASP A 291 -13.22 9.16 -19.23
CA ASP A 291 -13.04 9.50 -20.65
C ASP A 291 -13.31 8.30 -21.56
N LYS A 292 -12.86 7.10 -21.16
CA LYS A 292 -13.11 5.86 -21.89
C LYS A 292 -14.57 5.45 -21.90
N LEU A 293 -15.27 5.61 -20.80
CA LEU A 293 -16.73 5.42 -20.76
C LEU A 293 -17.44 6.42 -21.65
N VAL A 294 -17.02 7.67 -21.66
CA VAL A 294 -17.57 8.70 -22.55
C VAL A 294 -17.34 8.34 -24.03
N GLU A 295 -16.20 7.73 -24.39
CA GLU A 295 -15.94 7.27 -25.77
C GLU A 295 -16.98 6.23 -26.24
N ILE A 296 -17.29 5.20 -25.45
CA ILE A 296 -18.32 4.20 -25.83
C ILE A 296 -19.73 4.77 -25.83
N LEU A 297 -20.02 5.71 -24.92
CA LEU A 297 -21.32 6.39 -24.88
C LEU A 297 -21.54 7.30 -26.12
N ARG A 298 -20.47 7.91 -26.63
CA ARG A 298 -20.51 8.69 -27.90
C ARG A 298 -20.79 7.83 -29.13
N ALA A 299 -20.48 6.54 -29.09
CA ALA A 299 -20.80 5.60 -30.18
C ALA A 299 -22.31 5.28 -30.27
N GLY A 300 -23.14 5.91 -29.45
CA GLY A 300 -24.61 5.80 -29.50
C GLY A 300 -25.20 4.71 -28.61
N ARG A 301 -24.38 4.02 -27.82
CA ARG A 301 -24.82 3.07 -26.81
C ARG A 301 -24.91 3.77 -25.47
N CYS A 302 -26.05 3.69 -24.81
CA CYS A 302 -26.23 4.25 -23.47
C CYS A 302 -27.04 3.26 -22.62
N PRO A 303 -26.54 2.83 -21.46
CA PRO A 303 -27.29 1.93 -20.62
C PRO A 303 -28.41 2.67 -19.88
N GLU A 304 -29.35 1.92 -19.35
CA GLU A 304 -30.36 2.42 -18.41
C GLU A 304 -29.74 2.57 -17.02
N ALA A 305 -28.85 1.64 -16.63
CA ALA A 305 -28.14 1.65 -15.36
C ALA A 305 -26.67 1.24 -15.51
N PHE A 306 -25.82 1.81 -14.66
CA PHE A 306 -24.53 1.24 -14.31
C PHE A 306 -24.70 0.41 -13.02
N LEU A 307 -24.35 -0.87 -13.10
CA LEU A 307 -24.27 -1.77 -11.97
C LEU A 307 -22.84 -1.71 -11.43
N ILE A 308 -22.70 -1.43 -10.16
CA ILE A 308 -21.40 -1.26 -9.50
C ILE A 308 -21.39 -2.04 -8.19
N GLN A 309 -20.24 -2.54 -7.78
CA GLN A 309 -20.08 -3.23 -6.51
C GLN A 309 -19.39 -2.33 -5.46
N ARG A 310 -18.57 -1.38 -5.90
CA ARG A 310 -17.72 -0.55 -5.06
C ARG A 310 -18.26 0.86 -4.94
N PRO A 311 -18.54 1.35 -3.73
CA PRO A 311 -19.04 2.71 -3.52
C PRO A 311 -18.14 3.79 -4.10
N GLU A 312 -16.80 3.59 -4.11
CA GLU A 312 -15.83 4.52 -4.69
C GLU A 312 -15.96 4.63 -6.22
N VAL A 313 -16.28 3.51 -6.89
CA VAL A 313 -16.56 3.52 -8.35
C VAL A 313 -17.86 4.28 -8.61
N GLY A 314 -18.88 4.05 -7.80
CA GLY A 314 -20.13 4.81 -7.87
C GLY A 314 -19.92 6.29 -7.69
N ALA A 315 -19.14 6.70 -6.71
CA ALA A 315 -18.82 8.09 -6.47
C ALA A 315 -18.05 8.73 -7.66
N LEU A 316 -17.13 7.98 -8.27
CA LEU A 316 -16.40 8.41 -9.46
C LEU A 316 -17.31 8.58 -10.68
N LEU A 317 -18.25 7.66 -10.88
CA LEU A 317 -19.16 7.67 -12.03
C LEU A 317 -20.37 8.62 -11.87
N ARG A 318 -20.67 9.06 -10.66
CA ARG A 318 -21.84 9.90 -10.35
C ARG A 318 -21.99 11.12 -11.25
N PRO A 319 -20.94 11.95 -11.52
CA PRO A 319 -21.08 13.11 -12.40
C PRO A 319 -21.49 12.72 -13.83
N LEU A 320 -20.98 11.58 -14.34
CA LEU A 320 -21.34 11.07 -15.66
C LEU A 320 -22.77 10.53 -15.68
N ALA A 321 -23.15 9.75 -14.68
CA ALA A 321 -24.46 9.13 -14.55
C ALA A 321 -25.57 10.21 -14.43
N GLU A 322 -25.41 11.17 -13.51
CA GLU A 322 -26.35 12.29 -13.34
C GLU A 322 -26.47 13.14 -14.61
N GLY A 323 -25.33 13.49 -15.22
CA GLY A 323 -25.31 14.28 -16.44
C GLY A 323 -26.02 13.61 -17.63
N LEU A 324 -26.06 12.30 -17.68
CA LEU A 324 -26.73 11.52 -18.70
C LEU A 324 -28.11 11.00 -18.26
N GLY A 325 -28.43 11.00 -16.98
CA GLY A 325 -29.63 10.40 -16.38
C GLY A 325 -29.59 8.88 -16.46
N ILE A 326 -28.41 8.28 -16.25
CA ILE A 326 -28.20 6.84 -16.09
C ILE A 326 -28.37 6.54 -14.60
N GLU A 327 -29.06 5.45 -14.25
CA GLU A 327 -29.18 5.00 -12.88
C GLU A 327 -27.84 4.45 -12.39
N LEU A 328 -27.43 4.74 -11.14
CA LEU A 328 -26.35 4.05 -10.46
C LEU A 328 -26.97 3.07 -9.46
N ARG A 329 -26.71 1.79 -9.64
CA ARG A 329 -27.22 0.72 -8.77
C ARG A 329 -26.07 -0.05 -8.17
N GLU A 330 -26.04 -0.11 -6.85
CA GLU A 330 -25.08 -0.95 -6.12
C GLU A 330 -25.62 -2.38 -6.05
N GLU A 331 -24.79 -3.35 -6.42
CA GLU A 331 -25.08 -4.78 -6.42
C GLU A 331 -24.00 -5.51 -5.61
N ASP A 332 -24.40 -6.56 -4.90
CA ASP A 332 -23.45 -7.38 -4.13
C ASP A 332 -22.51 -8.19 -5.03
N TRP A 333 -22.91 -8.44 -6.28
CA TRP A 333 -22.19 -9.28 -7.22
C TRP A 333 -22.38 -8.82 -8.67
N LEU A 334 -21.29 -8.82 -9.46
CA LEU A 334 -21.26 -8.43 -10.87
C LEU A 334 -20.85 -9.66 -11.72
N PRO A 335 -21.78 -10.57 -12.05
CA PRO A 335 -21.45 -11.89 -12.62
C PRO A 335 -20.77 -11.82 -14.00
N ALA A 336 -21.23 -10.93 -14.87
CA ALA A 336 -20.67 -10.83 -16.22
C ALA A 336 -19.26 -10.20 -16.20
N LEU A 337 -19.03 -9.27 -15.28
CA LEU A 337 -17.72 -8.63 -15.08
C LEU A 337 -16.72 -9.61 -14.49
N GLU A 338 -17.12 -10.43 -13.53
CA GLU A 338 -16.26 -11.42 -12.91
C GLU A 338 -15.83 -12.50 -13.90
N GLU A 339 -16.77 -13.03 -14.71
CA GLU A 339 -16.44 -13.97 -15.79
C GLU A 339 -15.45 -13.36 -16.80
N ALA A 340 -15.64 -12.06 -17.14
CA ALA A 340 -14.73 -11.35 -18.04
C ALA A 340 -13.35 -11.14 -17.41
N ARG A 341 -13.28 -10.90 -16.09
CA ARG A 341 -12.03 -10.76 -15.33
C ARG A 341 -11.24 -12.07 -15.29
N GLU A 342 -11.91 -13.18 -14.94
CA GLU A 342 -11.29 -14.52 -14.95
C GLU A 342 -10.75 -14.90 -16.33
N ALA A 343 -11.50 -14.61 -17.39
CA ALA A 343 -11.07 -14.85 -18.76
C ALA A 343 -9.84 -14.02 -19.14
N LEU A 344 -9.76 -12.76 -18.69
CA LEU A 344 -8.60 -11.90 -18.92
C LEU A 344 -7.36 -12.42 -18.18
N GLU A 345 -7.50 -12.79 -16.91
CA GLU A 345 -6.40 -13.31 -16.09
C GLU A 345 -5.85 -14.63 -16.65
N SER A 346 -6.72 -15.53 -17.10
CA SER A 346 -6.31 -16.78 -17.74
C SER A 346 -5.66 -16.60 -19.12
N GLY A 347 -5.94 -15.50 -19.81
CA GLY A 347 -5.32 -15.14 -21.09
C GLY A 347 -3.96 -14.44 -20.97
N LEU A 348 -3.63 -13.95 -19.78
CA LEU A 348 -2.35 -13.28 -19.46
C LEU A 348 -1.33 -14.23 -18.83
N ALA A 349 -1.74 -15.39 -18.33
CA ALA A 349 -0.89 -16.44 -17.76
C ALA A 349 -0.28 -17.30 -18.87
#